data_e2ad52899af9852c375ec04161cbcbe5
#
_entry.id   e2ad52899af9852c375ec04161cbcbe5
#
_cell.length_a   1.000
_cell.length_b   1.000
_cell.length_c   1.000
_cell.angle_alpha   90.00
_cell.angle_beta   90.00
_cell.angle_gamma   90.00
#
_symmetry.space_group_name_H-M   'P 1'
#
loop_
_entity.id
_entity.type
_entity.pdbx_description
1 polymer ?
#
loop_
_entity_poly.entity_id
_entity_poly.type
_entity_poly.pdbx_seq_one_letter_code
_entity_poly.pdbx_strand_id
1 'polypeptide(L)'
;GELEQRERDQVLVQFANRSCSVLVATDVAARGLDIANLAAVINVDVTPDPEVHIHRIGRTGRGDAQGLALNLVSMDEMGYVGKIEVLQGRESTWFPLADLKPTGNGPLVPPMATIQIVGGRKEKIRAGDVLGALTGDMGYTREQVGKINVNDFSTYVAVDRAIAAQAAARLNSGRVKGKSVKARLIEDERD
;
A
#
# COMPACT_ATOMS: atom_id res chain seq x y z
N GLY A 1 -13.29 -9.05 1.30
CA GLY A 1 -12.90 -10.17 2.12
C GLY A 1 -12.77 -11.52 1.42
N GLU A 2 -13.16 -11.65 0.16
CA GLU A 2 -13.25 -12.96 -0.55
C GLU A 2 -12.00 -13.30 -1.38
N LEU A 3 -10.97 -12.47 -1.36
CA LEU A 3 -9.73 -12.73 -2.10
C LEU A 3 -9.01 -13.96 -1.56
N GLU A 4 -8.47 -14.77 -2.46
CA GLU A 4 -7.54 -15.83 -2.11
C GLU A 4 -6.28 -15.26 -1.43
N GLN A 5 -5.58 -16.07 -0.62
CA GLN A 5 -4.41 -15.61 0.13
C GLN A 5 -3.34 -14.97 -0.78
N ARG A 6 -3.10 -15.56 -1.95
CA ARG A 6 -2.12 -15.04 -2.91
C ARG A 6 -2.49 -13.64 -3.45
N GLU A 7 -3.76 -13.44 -3.77
CA GLU A 7 -4.28 -12.14 -4.26
C GLU A 7 -4.22 -11.09 -3.16
N ARG A 8 -4.60 -11.48 -1.93
CA ARG A 8 -4.49 -10.63 -0.75
C ARG A 8 -3.05 -10.16 -0.54
N ASP A 9 -2.08 -11.08 -0.57
CA ASP A 9 -0.66 -10.76 -0.42
C ASP A 9 -0.18 -9.82 -1.53
N GLN A 10 -0.66 -10.01 -2.76
CA GLN A 10 -0.31 -9.14 -3.89
C GLN A 10 -0.84 -7.71 -3.71
N VAL A 11 -2.12 -7.56 -3.32
CA VAL A 11 -2.74 -6.24 -3.04
C VAL A 11 -1.98 -5.51 -1.94
N LEU A 12 -1.59 -6.23 -0.88
CA LEU A 12 -0.84 -5.65 0.23
C LEU A 12 0.56 -5.20 -0.17
N VAL A 13 1.24 -5.98 -1.00
CA VAL A 13 2.54 -5.61 -1.56
C VAL A 13 2.41 -4.36 -2.44
N GLN A 14 1.39 -4.29 -3.30
CA GLN A 14 1.14 -3.10 -4.14
C GLN A 14 0.91 -1.85 -3.29
N PHE A 15 0.09 -1.95 -2.24
CA PHE A 15 -0.17 -0.82 -1.35
C PHE A 15 1.08 -0.42 -0.57
N ALA A 16 1.81 -1.38 0.00
CA ALA A 16 3.08 -1.12 0.70
C ALA A 16 4.17 -0.55 -0.21
N ASN A 17 4.11 -0.83 -1.50
CA ASN A 17 5.00 -0.32 -2.54
C ASN A 17 4.56 1.04 -3.10
N ARG A 18 3.47 1.63 -2.61
CA ARG A 18 2.91 2.88 -3.12
C ARG A 18 2.50 2.81 -4.61
N SER A 19 2.20 1.60 -5.10
CA SER A 19 1.68 1.35 -6.45
C SER A 19 0.14 1.23 -6.49
N CYS A 20 -0.50 1.35 -5.33
CA CYS A 20 -1.93 1.53 -5.14
C CYS A 20 -2.15 2.71 -4.17
N SER A 21 -3.02 3.64 -4.52
CA SER A 21 -3.25 4.87 -3.73
C SER A 21 -4.23 4.68 -2.58
N VAL A 22 -5.17 3.75 -2.71
CA VAL A 22 -6.23 3.49 -1.73
C VAL A 22 -6.36 2.00 -1.50
N LEU A 23 -6.41 1.59 -0.24
CA LEU A 23 -6.71 0.22 0.16
C LEU A 23 -8.04 0.20 0.91
N VAL A 24 -9.01 -0.55 0.39
CA VAL A 24 -10.25 -0.86 1.10
C VAL A 24 -10.09 -2.21 1.80
N ALA A 25 -10.24 -2.23 3.11
CA ALA A 25 -9.99 -3.43 3.90
C ALA A 25 -10.96 -3.54 5.07
N THR A 26 -11.28 -4.77 5.48
CA THR A 26 -11.93 -5.07 6.75
C THR A 26 -10.88 -5.19 7.86
N ASP A 27 -11.31 -5.16 9.13
CA ASP A 27 -10.41 -5.33 10.28
C ASP A 27 -9.60 -6.63 10.21
N VAL A 28 -10.22 -7.72 9.75
CA VAL A 28 -9.54 -9.01 9.60
C VAL A 28 -8.42 -8.94 8.56
N ALA A 29 -8.68 -8.26 7.45
CA ALA A 29 -7.67 -8.07 6.40
C ALA A 29 -6.57 -7.07 6.83
N ALA A 30 -6.90 -6.11 7.69
CA ALA A 30 -5.97 -5.11 8.19
C ALA A 30 -5.08 -5.63 9.35
N ARG A 31 -5.45 -6.71 10.03
CA ARG A 31 -4.63 -7.33 11.07
C ARG A 31 -3.36 -7.94 10.49
N GLY A 32 -2.24 -7.68 11.13
CA GLY A 32 -0.93 -8.18 10.67
C GLY A 32 -0.31 -7.40 9.52
N LEU A 33 -0.95 -6.34 9.04
CA LEU A 33 -0.34 -5.44 8.08
C LEU A 33 0.71 -4.57 8.77
N ASP A 34 1.96 -4.77 8.42
CA ASP A 34 3.03 -3.85 8.77
C ASP A 34 3.03 -2.64 7.81
N ILE A 35 1.87 -1.98 7.74
CA ILE A 35 1.70 -0.74 6.99
C ILE A 35 1.53 0.37 8.01
N ALA A 36 2.53 1.22 8.07
CA ALA A 36 2.57 2.40 8.92
C ALA A 36 2.75 3.65 8.07
N ASN A 37 2.60 4.80 8.70
CA ASN A 37 2.79 6.12 8.07
C ASN A 37 1.85 6.36 6.87
N LEU A 38 0.60 5.90 7.00
CA LEU A 38 -0.43 6.26 6.03
C LEU A 38 -0.73 7.75 6.13
N ALA A 39 -0.98 8.40 4.99
CA ALA A 39 -1.39 9.80 4.95
C ALA A 39 -2.75 9.99 5.63
N ALA A 40 -3.67 9.04 5.44
CA ALA A 40 -4.98 9.07 6.05
C ALA A 40 -5.52 7.66 6.34
N VAL A 41 -6.37 7.56 7.35
CA VAL A 41 -7.25 6.43 7.62
C VAL A 41 -8.69 6.94 7.59
N ILE A 42 -9.54 6.28 6.82
CA ILE A 42 -10.96 6.64 6.71
C ILE A 42 -11.76 5.42 7.19
N ASN A 43 -12.46 5.56 8.31
CA ASN A 43 -13.40 4.55 8.79
C ASN A 43 -14.76 4.81 8.14
N VAL A 44 -15.18 3.91 7.24
CA VAL A 44 -16.49 3.99 6.60
C VAL A 44 -17.57 3.52 7.55
N ASP A 45 -17.27 2.51 8.38
CA ASP A 45 -18.12 2.04 9.46
C ASP A 45 -17.41 2.29 10.80
N VAL A 46 -18.11 2.88 11.76
CA VAL A 46 -17.57 3.09 13.11
C VAL A 46 -17.65 1.78 13.88
N THR A 47 -16.53 1.34 14.43
CA THR A 47 -16.51 0.13 15.25
C THR A 47 -17.17 0.34 16.60
N PRO A 48 -17.94 -0.63 17.13
CA PRO A 48 -18.48 -0.57 18.50
C PRO A 48 -17.40 -0.70 19.59
N ASP A 49 -16.20 -1.18 19.22
CA ASP A 49 -15.04 -1.36 20.09
C ASP A 49 -14.04 -0.21 19.92
N PRO A 50 -13.88 0.66 20.95
CA PRO A 50 -12.97 1.80 20.87
C PRO A 50 -11.50 1.39 20.74
N GLU A 51 -11.07 0.23 21.25
CA GLU A 51 -9.68 -0.23 21.10
C GLU A 51 -9.38 -0.61 19.66
N VAL A 52 -10.33 -1.24 18.95
CA VAL A 52 -10.22 -1.51 17.51
C VAL A 52 -10.09 -0.20 16.74
N HIS A 53 -10.85 0.85 17.12
CA HIS A 53 -10.71 2.17 16.52
C HIS A 53 -9.28 2.72 16.68
N ILE A 54 -8.71 2.65 17.89
CA ILE A 54 -7.33 3.10 18.14
C ILE A 54 -6.34 2.32 17.26
N HIS A 55 -6.53 1.02 17.10
CA HIS A 55 -5.68 0.20 16.22
C HIS A 55 -5.81 0.58 14.75
N ARG A 56 -7.01 0.96 14.28
CA ARG A 56 -7.22 1.44 12.90
C ARG A 56 -6.50 2.76 12.68
N ILE A 57 -6.75 3.76 13.50
CA ILE A 57 -6.14 5.09 13.33
C ILE A 57 -4.64 5.09 13.63
N GLY A 58 -4.13 4.16 14.44
CA GLY A 58 -2.71 3.97 14.69
C GLY A 58 -1.88 3.51 13.47
N ARG A 59 -2.48 3.46 12.26
CA ARG A 59 -1.76 3.28 11.00
C ARG A 59 -1.28 4.59 10.40
N THR A 60 -1.77 5.73 10.89
CA THR A 60 -1.34 7.07 10.51
C THR A 60 -0.76 7.83 11.71
N GLY A 61 -0.03 8.93 11.49
CA GLY A 61 0.45 9.81 12.54
C GLY A 61 1.43 9.16 13.52
N ARG A 62 2.37 8.35 13.07
CA ARG A 62 3.38 7.73 13.93
C ARG A 62 4.64 8.60 14.08
N GLY A 63 5.21 8.58 15.29
CA GLY A 63 6.35 9.44 15.63
C GLY A 63 5.96 10.91 15.58
N ASP A 64 6.78 11.72 14.95
CA ASP A 64 6.54 13.17 14.77
C ASP A 64 5.68 13.51 13.54
N ALA A 65 5.21 12.48 12.80
CA ALA A 65 4.39 12.68 11.61
C ALA A 65 2.93 12.99 11.97
N GLN A 66 2.35 14.01 11.35
CA GLN A 66 0.92 14.27 11.43
C GLN A 66 0.18 13.26 10.55
N GLY A 67 -0.93 12.73 11.05
CA GLY A 67 -1.80 11.80 10.33
C GLY A 67 -3.25 12.27 10.36
N LEU A 68 -3.99 11.94 9.32
CA LEU A 68 -5.42 12.25 9.23
C LEU A 68 -6.23 10.99 9.52
N ALA A 69 -7.14 11.06 10.48
CA ALA A 69 -8.11 10.01 10.74
C ALA A 69 -9.52 10.60 10.62
N LEU A 70 -10.31 10.05 9.73
CA LEU A 70 -11.70 10.47 9.46
C LEU A 70 -12.64 9.31 9.72
N ASN A 71 -13.85 9.63 10.21
CA ASN A 71 -14.93 8.67 10.37
C ASN A 71 -16.14 9.17 9.59
N LEU A 72 -16.77 8.31 8.83
CA LEU A 72 -18.13 8.52 8.33
C LEU A 72 -19.07 7.95 9.38
N VAL A 73 -19.97 8.74 9.90
CA VAL A 73 -20.81 8.37 11.05
C VAL A 73 -22.27 8.48 10.68
N SER A 74 -22.99 7.38 10.83
CA SER A 74 -24.45 7.36 10.77
C SER A 74 -25.05 7.69 12.13
N MET A 75 -26.35 8.05 12.16
CA MET A 75 -27.04 8.35 13.42
C MET A 75 -27.05 7.16 14.39
N ASP A 76 -27.08 5.94 13.88
CA ASP A 76 -27.10 4.72 14.69
C ASP A 76 -25.74 4.43 15.35
N GLU A 77 -24.66 5.00 14.83
CA GLU A 77 -23.29 4.82 15.33
C GLU A 77 -22.85 5.88 16.34
N MET A 78 -23.70 6.89 16.63
CA MET A 78 -23.36 7.97 17.57
C MET A 78 -22.96 7.46 18.95
N GLY A 79 -23.58 6.36 19.42
CA GLY A 79 -23.22 5.73 20.68
C GLY A 79 -21.80 5.14 20.69
N TYR A 80 -21.27 4.72 19.53
CA TYR A 80 -19.90 4.22 19.39
C TYR A 80 -18.90 5.39 19.42
N VAL A 81 -19.25 6.51 18.79
CA VAL A 81 -18.42 7.73 18.82
C VAL A 81 -18.23 8.20 20.26
N GLY A 82 -19.30 8.25 21.08
CA GLY A 82 -19.19 8.63 22.48
C GLY A 82 -18.23 7.75 23.29
N LYS A 83 -18.19 6.43 23.02
CA LYS A 83 -17.21 5.53 23.68
C LYS A 83 -15.77 5.83 23.23
N ILE A 84 -15.58 6.16 21.95
CA ILE A 84 -14.28 6.51 21.39
C ILE A 84 -13.77 7.82 22.01
N GLU A 85 -14.62 8.82 22.12
CA GLU A 85 -14.33 10.12 22.75
C GLU A 85 -13.88 9.95 24.22
N VAL A 86 -14.61 9.13 24.97
CA VAL A 86 -14.25 8.80 26.37
C VAL A 86 -12.85 8.17 26.42
N LEU A 87 -12.57 7.19 25.57
CA LEU A 87 -11.27 6.52 25.54
C LEU A 87 -10.13 7.46 25.14
N GLN A 88 -10.38 8.34 24.17
CA GLN A 88 -9.40 9.32 23.69
C GLN A 88 -9.24 10.54 24.59
N GLY A 89 -10.18 10.79 25.51
CA GLY A 89 -10.22 11.97 26.37
C GLY A 89 -10.41 13.28 25.60
N ARG A 90 -11.03 13.24 24.43
CA ARG A 90 -11.29 14.41 23.58
C ARG A 90 -12.56 14.24 22.78
N GLU A 91 -13.22 15.36 22.50
CA GLU A 91 -14.39 15.42 21.65
C GLU A 91 -14.00 15.33 20.16
N SER A 92 -14.91 14.80 19.34
CA SER A 92 -14.77 14.75 17.90
C SER A 92 -15.08 16.12 17.26
N THR A 93 -14.37 16.44 16.20
CA THR A 93 -14.70 17.60 15.37
C THR A 93 -15.62 17.15 14.25
N TRP A 94 -16.77 17.79 14.13
CA TRP A 94 -17.82 17.42 13.19
C TRP A 94 -17.82 18.32 11.95
N PHE A 95 -17.97 17.69 10.80
CA PHE A 95 -18.10 18.38 9.52
C PHE A 95 -19.30 17.80 8.75
N PRO A 96 -20.16 18.64 8.15
CA PRO A 96 -21.19 18.16 7.25
C PRO A 96 -20.59 17.45 6.04
N LEU A 97 -21.12 16.29 5.68
CA LEU A 97 -20.65 15.57 4.50
C LEU A 97 -20.78 16.41 3.20
N ALA A 98 -21.79 17.28 3.15
CA ALA A 98 -22.01 18.18 2.02
C ALA A 98 -20.89 19.21 1.80
N ASP A 99 -20.07 19.47 2.81
CA ASP A 99 -18.92 20.38 2.71
C ASP A 99 -17.71 19.73 2.06
N LEU A 100 -17.69 18.39 1.95
CA LEU A 100 -16.64 17.66 1.26
C LEU A 100 -16.80 17.83 -0.25
N LYS A 101 -15.93 18.63 -0.84
CA LYS A 101 -15.90 18.84 -2.29
C LYS A 101 -14.63 18.27 -2.87
N PRO A 102 -14.70 17.55 -4.01
CA PRO A 102 -13.49 17.13 -4.72
C PRO A 102 -12.64 18.35 -5.09
N THR A 103 -11.35 18.32 -4.74
CA THR A 103 -10.40 19.39 -5.07
C THR A 103 -9.56 19.08 -6.29
N GLY A 104 -9.65 17.83 -6.83
CA GLY A 104 -8.88 17.36 -7.97
C GLY A 104 -9.75 16.88 -9.12
N ASN A 105 -9.19 16.95 -10.32
CA ASN A 105 -9.81 16.48 -11.54
C ASN A 105 -9.28 15.08 -11.90
N GLY A 106 -9.88 14.05 -11.34
CA GLY A 106 -9.58 12.68 -11.73
C GLY A 106 -9.16 11.76 -10.57
N PRO A 107 -8.87 10.49 -10.87
CA PRO A 107 -8.50 9.50 -9.87
C PRO A 107 -7.10 9.77 -9.31
N LEU A 108 -6.86 9.33 -8.07
CA LEU A 108 -5.54 9.34 -7.46
C LEU A 108 -4.62 8.39 -8.24
N VAL A 109 -3.56 8.94 -8.82
CA VAL A 109 -2.54 8.14 -9.54
C VAL A 109 -1.41 7.81 -8.56
N PRO A 110 -1.12 6.53 -8.30
CA PRO A 110 -0.03 6.16 -7.44
C PRO A 110 1.33 6.49 -8.09
N PRO A 111 2.32 6.98 -7.31
CA PRO A 111 3.61 7.42 -7.85
C PRO A 111 4.48 6.27 -8.32
N MET A 112 4.28 5.09 -7.77
CA MET A 112 5.05 3.89 -8.10
C MET A 112 4.20 2.89 -8.88
N ALA A 113 4.88 1.91 -9.50
CA ALA A 113 4.28 0.70 -10.02
C ALA A 113 5.05 -0.51 -9.49
N THR A 114 4.40 -1.66 -9.34
CA THR A 114 5.04 -2.88 -8.87
C THR A 114 5.31 -3.82 -10.03
N ILE A 115 6.55 -4.27 -10.15
CA ILE A 115 6.97 -5.32 -11.06
C ILE A 115 7.11 -6.61 -10.25
N GLN A 116 6.46 -7.68 -10.70
CA GLN A 116 6.67 -9.04 -10.21
C GLN A 116 7.73 -9.72 -11.06
N ILE A 117 8.74 -10.26 -10.40
CA ILE A 117 9.77 -11.11 -11.00
C ILE A 117 9.49 -12.55 -10.56
N VAL A 118 9.46 -13.47 -11.52
CA VAL A 118 9.40 -14.91 -11.23
C VAL A 118 10.79 -15.36 -10.77
N GLY A 119 10.88 -15.74 -9.50
CA GLY A 119 12.12 -16.10 -8.82
C GLY A 119 12.29 -15.32 -7.51
N GLY A 120 12.80 -15.99 -6.51
CA GLY A 120 12.97 -15.46 -5.16
C GLY A 120 14.12 -16.09 -4.40
N ARG A 121 13.93 -16.33 -3.10
CA ARG A 121 14.97 -16.91 -2.23
C ARG A 121 15.40 -18.30 -2.68
N LYS A 122 14.47 -19.11 -3.20
CA LYS A 122 14.76 -20.47 -3.70
C LYS A 122 15.69 -20.45 -4.91
N GLU A 123 15.57 -19.43 -5.77
CA GLU A 123 16.49 -19.18 -6.89
C GLU A 123 17.73 -18.38 -6.47
N LYS A 124 17.89 -18.13 -5.15
CA LYS A 124 18.98 -17.36 -4.55
C LYS A 124 19.02 -15.89 -5.01
N ILE A 125 17.86 -15.33 -5.36
CA ILE A 125 17.69 -13.89 -5.66
C ILE A 125 17.60 -13.14 -4.33
N ARG A 126 18.32 -12.03 -4.24
CA ARG A 126 18.30 -11.09 -3.11
C ARG A 126 17.88 -9.69 -3.59
N ALA A 127 17.41 -8.87 -2.67
CA ALA A 127 17.03 -7.49 -3.01
C ALA A 127 18.16 -6.69 -3.67
N GLY A 128 19.41 -6.90 -3.19
CA GLY A 128 20.59 -6.26 -3.79
C GLY A 128 20.88 -6.69 -5.22
N ASP A 129 20.57 -7.94 -5.60
CA ASP A 129 20.75 -8.43 -6.97
C ASP A 129 19.78 -7.72 -7.93
N VAL A 130 18.52 -7.51 -7.49
CA VAL A 130 17.50 -6.80 -8.29
C VAL A 130 17.82 -5.31 -8.37
N LEU A 131 18.23 -4.71 -7.25
CA LEU A 131 18.64 -3.31 -7.22
C LEU A 131 19.83 -3.08 -8.16
N GLY A 132 20.86 -3.93 -8.08
CA GLY A 132 22.05 -3.86 -8.92
C GLY A 132 21.73 -4.00 -10.40
N ALA A 133 20.84 -4.92 -10.78
CA ALA A 133 20.40 -5.06 -12.17
C ALA A 133 19.69 -3.79 -12.68
N LEU A 134 18.80 -3.20 -11.87
CA LEU A 134 18.07 -2.00 -12.26
C LEU A 134 18.98 -0.76 -12.32
N THR A 135 19.83 -0.55 -11.30
CA THR A 135 20.63 0.69 -11.22
C THR A 135 21.97 0.60 -11.94
N GLY A 136 22.59 -0.56 -11.98
CA GLY A 136 23.87 -0.79 -12.67
C GLY A 136 23.66 -1.10 -14.15
N ASP A 137 23.13 -2.29 -14.43
CA ASP A 137 23.05 -2.79 -15.81
C ASP A 137 22.03 -2.04 -16.67
N MET A 138 20.91 -1.60 -16.06
CA MET A 138 19.82 -0.93 -16.78
C MET A 138 19.87 0.59 -16.67
N GLY A 139 20.73 1.16 -15.80
CA GLY A 139 21.00 2.58 -15.71
C GLY A 139 19.91 3.44 -15.07
N TYR A 140 18.99 2.85 -14.31
CA TYR A 140 18.01 3.62 -13.52
C TYR A 140 18.67 4.21 -12.28
N THR A 141 18.16 5.34 -11.78
CA THR A 141 18.67 5.93 -10.54
C THR A 141 18.15 5.19 -9.31
N ARG A 142 18.85 5.37 -8.18
CA ARG A 142 18.43 4.73 -6.91
C ARG A 142 17.06 5.21 -6.45
N GLU A 143 16.74 6.48 -6.71
CA GLU A 143 15.48 7.14 -6.36
C GLU A 143 14.29 6.58 -7.16
N GLN A 144 14.53 6.10 -8.37
CA GLN A 144 13.52 5.48 -9.23
C GLN A 144 13.17 4.05 -8.78
N VAL A 145 13.94 3.45 -7.87
CA VAL A 145 13.72 2.09 -7.35
C VAL A 145 13.30 2.17 -5.89
N GLY A 146 12.08 1.77 -5.60
CA GLY A 146 11.51 1.74 -4.26
C GLY A 146 11.77 0.43 -3.51
N LYS A 147 10.76 -0.01 -2.76
CA LYS A 147 10.82 -1.22 -1.93
C LYS A 147 10.96 -2.48 -2.78
N ILE A 148 11.82 -3.39 -2.34
CA ILE A 148 12.01 -4.71 -2.95
C ILE A 148 11.65 -5.78 -1.92
N ASN A 149 10.64 -6.57 -2.21
CA ASN A 149 10.16 -7.66 -1.36
C ASN A 149 10.52 -9.00 -2.03
N VAL A 150 11.37 -9.78 -1.40
CA VAL A 150 11.80 -11.09 -1.91
C VAL A 150 11.07 -12.18 -1.13
N ASN A 151 10.21 -12.93 -1.81
CA ASN A 151 9.55 -14.13 -1.29
C ASN A 151 10.30 -15.39 -1.73
N ASP A 152 9.77 -16.56 -1.43
CA ASP A 152 10.45 -17.81 -1.77
C ASP A 152 10.56 -18.05 -3.29
N PHE A 153 9.47 -17.78 -4.04
CA PHE A 153 9.37 -18.05 -5.48
C PHE A 153 9.10 -16.81 -6.34
N SER A 154 8.99 -15.64 -5.73
CA SER A 154 8.72 -14.38 -6.43
C SER A 154 9.40 -13.21 -5.75
N THR A 155 9.73 -12.20 -6.52
CA THR A 155 10.23 -10.93 -6.02
C THR A 155 9.36 -9.80 -6.57
N TYR A 156 9.01 -8.86 -5.72
CA TYR A 156 8.26 -7.67 -6.08
C TYR A 156 9.15 -6.45 -5.91
N VAL A 157 9.23 -5.62 -6.91
CA VAL A 157 9.98 -4.37 -6.85
C VAL A 157 9.09 -3.19 -7.24
N ALA A 158 9.09 -2.18 -6.39
CA ALA A 158 8.48 -0.89 -6.70
C ALA A 158 9.45 -0.09 -7.58
N VAL A 159 8.93 0.49 -8.65
CA VAL A 159 9.68 1.43 -9.48
C VAL A 159 8.82 2.66 -9.75
N ASP A 160 9.46 3.78 -10.05
CA ASP A 160 8.73 4.97 -10.52
C ASP A 160 7.79 4.59 -11.67
N ARG A 161 6.56 5.04 -11.59
CA ARG A 161 5.52 4.71 -12.58
C ARG A 161 5.94 5.09 -14.00
N ALA A 162 6.66 6.19 -14.17
CA ALA A 162 7.11 6.68 -15.47
C ALA A 162 8.04 5.70 -16.20
N ILE A 163 8.82 4.90 -15.46
CA ILE A 163 9.78 3.95 -16.05
C ILE A 163 9.27 2.50 -16.03
N ALA A 164 8.12 2.22 -15.44
CA ALA A 164 7.70 0.88 -15.09
C ALA A 164 7.62 -0.10 -16.28
N ALA A 165 7.00 0.33 -17.38
CA ALA A 165 6.88 -0.51 -18.58
C ALA A 165 8.25 -0.83 -19.18
N GLN A 166 9.12 0.18 -19.27
CA GLN A 166 10.48 -0.01 -19.78
C GLN A 166 11.33 -0.89 -18.86
N ALA A 167 11.20 -0.69 -17.54
CA ALA A 167 11.92 -1.50 -16.56
C ALA A 167 11.51 -2.98 -16.62
N ALA A 168 10.20 -3.26 -16.74
CA ALA A 168 9.70 -4.62 -16.91
C ALA A 168 10.23 -5.28 -18.21
N ALA A 169 10.23 -4.55 -19.32
CA ALA A 169 10.76 -5.03 -20.59
C ALA A 169 12.28 -5.32 -20.52
N ARG A 170 13.05 -4.44 -19.87
CA ARG A 170 14.50 -4.64 -19.67
C ARG A 170 14.81 -5.81 -18.74
N LEU A 171 14.03 -6.03 -17.68
CA LEU A 171 14.17 -7.19 -16.82
C LEU A 171 13.94 -8.50 -17.59
N ASN A 172 12.95 -8.53 -18.51
CA ASN A 172 12.69 -9.70 -19.35
C ASN A 172 13.79 -10.00 -20.36
N SER A 173 14.44 -8.99 -20.90
CA SER A 173 15.52 -9.14 -21.87
C SER A 173 16.91 -9.23 -21.23
N GLY A 174 17.03 -8.80 -19.99
CA GLY A 174 18.28 -8.74 -19.24
C GLY A 174 18.50 -9.94 -18.32
N ARG A 175 19.33 -9.71 -17.31
CA ARG A 175 19.67 -10.72 -16.31
C ARG A 175 19.62 -10.13 -14.91
N VAL A 176 19.18 -10.93 -13.95
CA VAL A 176 19.30 -10.65 -12.52
C VAL A 176 20.26 -11.70 -11.95
N LYS A 177 21.38 -11.26 -11.38
CA LYS A 177 22.43 -12.16 -10.88
C LYS A 177 22.91 -13.18 -11.94
N GLY A 178 23.07 -12.73 -13.18
CA GLY A 178 23.51 -13.58 -14.29
C GLY A 178 22.45 -14.54 -14.85
N LYS A 179 21.23 -14.55 -14.31
CA LYS A 179 20.12 -15.42 -14.74
C LYS A 179 19.05 -14.60 -15.48
N SER A 180 18.52 -15.16 -16.55
CA SER A 180 17.31 -14.63 -17.19
C SER A 180 16.11 -14.82 -16.25
N VAL A 181 15.28 -13.82 -16.14
CA VAL A 181 14.07 -13.81 -15.33
C VAL A 181 12.85 -13.47 -16.17
N LYS A 182 11.67 -13.85 -15.70
CA LYS A 182 10.41 -13.37 -16.25
C LYS A 182 9.88 -12.29 -15.32
N ALA A 183 9.54 -11.13 -15.85
CA ALA A 183 9.00 -10.01 -15.12
C ALA A 183 7.71 -9.50 -15.77
N ARG A 184 6.77 -9.06 -14.96
CA ARG A 184 5.52 -8.44 -15.42
C ARG A 184 5.15 -7.28 -14.49
N LEU A 185 4.53 -6.26 -15.04
CA LEU A 185 3.83 -5.26 -14.25
C LEU A 185 2.63 -5.92 -13.58
N ILE A 186 2.41 -5.56 -12.32
CA ILE A 186 1.14 -5.82 -11.67
C ILE A 186 0.32 -4.56 -11.88
N GLU A 187 -0.61 -4.64 -12.80
CA GLU A 187 -1.61 -3.60 -13.03
C GLU A 187 -2.87 -3.95 -12.24
N ASP A 188 -3.56 -2.94 -11.72
CA ASP A 188 -4.95 -3.12 -11.32
C ASP A 188 -5.72 -3.46 -12.59
N GLU A 189 -6.30 -4.65 -12.66
CA GLU A 189 -7.27 -4.99 -13.69
C GLU A 189 -8.48 -4.06 -13.49
N ARG A 190 -8.38 -2.89 -14.11
CA ARG A 190 -9.53 -1.99 -14.29
C ARG A 190 -10.01 -2.21 -15.70
N ASP A 191 -10.95 -3.11 -15.83
CA ASP A 191 -11.92 -3.07 -16.91
C ASP A 191 -13.07 -2.14 -16.54
#